data_9a1f752f25b12edd6fb099f1ec727312
#
_entry.id   9a1f752f25b12edd6fb099f1ec727312
#
_cell.length_a   1.000
_cell.length_b   1.000
_cell.length_c   1.000
_cell.angle_alpha   90.00
_cell.angle_beta   90.00
_cell.angle_gamma   90.00
#
_symmetry.space_group_name_H-M   'P 1'
#
loop_
_entity.id
_entity.type
_entity.pdbx_description
1 polymer ?
#
loop_
_entity_poly.entity_id
_entity_poly.type
_entity_poly.pdbx_seq_one_letter_code
_entity_poly.pdbx_strand_id
1 'polypeptide(L)'
;MNRRTFLLNSASFFFGGLLGLNGLSKAFGFSDWEQKPLPRIAIIIDDIGFSRSLTRRFLDLQVPITFAILPKLEKSLDLAKEIHARGHEIMLHQPMEAHNSKIDPGPGALYVGYGAEKIVEVVRENIAGIPHALGINNHMGSRLTECREEMNQVLNVIENNSLFFVDSFTSSHSIAYQEATRRHIPATFRNIFLDNLRSEAYIINQLQILKKEAFKYGRAVGIGHPFPETARAISRLLSGPGNFSKYLVQISSVLNV
;
A
#
# COMPACT_ATOMS: atom_id res chain seq x y z
N MET A 1 -18.70 -56.73 -48.56
CA MET A 1 -17.79 -55.59 -48.35
C MET A 1 -16.37 -56.14 -48.40
N ASN A 2 -15.59 -55.73 -49.41
CA ASN A 2 -14.28 -56.29 -49.70
C ASN A 2 -13.23 -55.75 -48.76
N ARG A 3 -12.31 -56.59 -48.26
CA ARG A 3 -11.24 -56.19 -47.28
C ARG A 3 -10.40 -54.92 -47.68
N ARG A 4 -10.28 -54.70 -49.00
CA ARG A 4 -9.60 -53.50 -49.53
C ARG A 4 -10.37 -52.23 -49.27
N THR A 5 -11.70 -52.22 -49.31
CA THR A 5 -12.52 -51.02 -49.04
C THR A 5 -12.54 -50.64 -47.55
N PHE A 6 -12.39 -51.64 -46.66
CA PHE A 6 -12.32 -51.43 -45.25
C PHE A 6 -11.00 -50.76 -44.85
N LEU A 7 -9.86 -51.17 -45.44
CA LEU A 7 -8.55 -50.58 -45.16
C LEU A 7 -8.39 -49.16 -45.69
N LEU A 8 -8.97 -48.86 -46.86
CA LEU A 8 -8.96 -47.49 -47.42
C LEU A 8 -9.80 -46.51 -46.58
N ASN A 9 -10.95 -46.96 -46.07
CA ASN A 9 -11.77 -46.14 -45.21
C ASN A 9 -11.16 -45.92 -43.80
N SER A 10 -10.38 -46.89 -43.28
CA SER A 10 -9.67 -46.77 -42.03
C SER A 10 -8.47 -45.81 -42.12
N ALA A 11 -7.76 -45.78 -43.27
CA ALA A 11 -6.65 -44.83 -43.48
C ALA A 11 -7.14 -43.38 -43.61
N SER A 12 -8.34 -43.16 -44.19
CA SER A 12 -8.92 -41.80 -44.27
C SER A 12 -9.38 -41.26 -42.94
N PHE A 13 -9.71 -42.10 -41.96
CA PHE A 13 -10.06 -41.70 -40.60
C PHE A 13 -8.81 -41.32 -39.77
N PHE A 14 -7.65 -41.91 -40.04
CA PHE A 14 -6.40 -41.57 -39.34
C PHE A 14 -5.73 -40.28 -39.85
N PHE A 15 -5.87 -39.95 -41.13
CA PHE A 15 -5.31 -38.69 -41.68
C PHE A 15 -6.22 -37.49 -41.45
N GLY A 16 -7.54 -37.66 -41.31
CA GLY A 16 -8.44 -36.59 -40.90
C GLY A 16 -8.33 -36.18 -39.43
N GLY A 17 -7.85 -37.08 -38.57
CA GLY A 17 -7.67 -36.85 -37.13
C GLY A 17 -6.49 -35.97 -36.77
N LEU A 18 -5.42 -35.95 -37.58
CA LEU A 18 -4.23 -35.15 -37.29
C LEU A 18 -4.36 -33.64 -37.66
N LEU A 19 -5.24 -33.31 -38.61
CA LEU A 19 -5.52 -31.92 -38.98
C LEU A 19 -6.66 -31.30 -38.15
N GLY A 20 -7.44 -32.11 -37.44
CA GLY A 20 -8.56 -31.68 -36.59
C GLY A 20 -8.18 -31.31 -35.16
N LEU A 21 -6.99 -31.72 -34.66
CA LEU A 21 -6.59 -31.50 -33.28
C LEU A 21 -6.31 -30.03 -32.97
N ASN A 22 -5.90 -29.23 -33.95
CA ASN A 22 -5.73 -27.79 -33.78
C ASN A 22 -7.07 -27.02 -33.82
N GLY A 23 -8.14 -27.64 -34.31
CA GLY A 23 -9.50 -27.05 -34.32
C GLY A 23 -10.32 -27.43 -33.06
N LEU A 24 -10.06 -28.59 -32.49
CA LEU A 24 -10.75 -29.06 -31.29
C LEU A 24 -10.30 -28.33 -30.02
N SER A 25 -9.07 -27.89 -29.96
CA SER A 25 -8.59 -27.02 -28.83
C SER A 25 -9.30 -25.67 -28.78
N LYS A 26 -9.78 -25.14 -29.92
CA LYS A 26 -10.62 -23.93 -29.96
C LYS A 26 -12.10 -24.20 -29.70
N ALA A 27 -12.60 -25.42 -29.98
CA ALA A 27 -13.99 -25.76 -29.75
C ALA A 27 -14.29 -26.20 -28.31
N PHE A 28 -13.30 -26.68 -27.57
CA PHE A 28 -13.44 -27.04 -26.16
C PHE A 28 -13.03 -25.93 -25.20
N GLY A 29 -13.11 -24.64 -25.62
CA GLY A 29 -13.04 -23.53 -24.69
C GLY A 29 -11.98 -23.71 -23.61
N PHE A 30 -10.78 -24.23 -23.94
CA PHE A 30 -9.59 -23.91 -23.17
C PHE A 30 -9.28 -22.46 -23.48
N SER A 31 -10.22 -21.59 -23.09
CA SER A 31 -9.91 -20.19 -22.88
C SER A 31 -8.68 -20.21 -21.99
N ASP A 32 -7.62 -19.57 -22.46
CA ASP A 32 -6.50 -19.20 -21.59
C ASP A 32 -7.11 -18.81 -20.25
N TRP A 33 -6.86 -19.64 -19.23
CA TRP A 33 -7.16 -19.24 -17.89
C TRP A 33 -6.20 -18.07 -17.66
N GLU A 34 -6.65 -16.88 -18.03
CA GLU A 34 -5.97 -15.66 -17.59
C GLU A 34 -5.88 -15.81 -16.08
N GLN A 35 -4.69 -16.22 -15.63
CA GLN A 35 -4.42 -16.28 -14.20
C GLN A 35 -4.62 -14.87 -13.71
N LYS A 36 -5.77 -14.61 -13.08
CA LYS A 36 -6.00 -13.30 -12.47
C LYS A 36 -4.76 -12.95 -11.65
N PRO A 37 -4.19 -11.76 -11.86
CA PRO A 37 -3.00 -11.37 -11.14
C PRO A 37 -3.24 -11.54 -9.64
N LEU A 38 -2.21 -12.00 -8.93
CA LEU A 38 -2.30 -12.15 -7.48
C LEU A 38 -2.71 -10.82 -6.84
N PRO A 39 -3.63 -10.86 -5.86
CA PRO A 39 -3.99 -9.64 -5.14
C PRO A 39 -2.78 -9.06 -4.42
N ARG A 40 -2.69 -7.76 -4.37
CA ARG A 40 -1.57 -7.01 -3.78
C ARG A 40 -1.99 -6.41 -2.45
N ILE A 41 -1.18 -6.62 -1.42
CA ILE A 41 -1.40 -6.08 -0.08
C ILE A 41 -0.20 -5.22 0.27
N ALA A 42 -0.43 -3.93 0.51
CA ALA A 42 0.59 -3.05 1.06
C ALA A 42 0.34 -2.85 2.56
N ILE A 43 1.39 -2.98 3.35
CA ILE A 43 1.38 -2.66 4.79
C ILE A 43 2.27 -1.45 4.99
N ILE A 44 1.72 -0.43 5.65
CA ILE A 44 2.43 0.76 6.09
C ILE A 44 2.55 0.71 7.60
N ILE A 45 3.72 1.02 8.13
CA ILE A 45 3.94 1.23 9.56
C ILE A 45 4.20 2.71 9.78
N ASP A 46 3.22 3.38 10.37
CA ASP A 46 3.25 4.80 10.71
C ASP A 46 4.05 5.08 11.99
N ASP A 47 4.19 6.33 12.38
CA ASP A 47 4.82 6.82 13.62
C ASP A 47 6.28 6.37 13.84
N ILE A 48 7.01 6.14 12.76
CA ILE A 48 8.43 5.86 12.85
C ILE A 48 9.20 7.13 13.21
N GLY A 49 10.18 6.99 14.11
CA GLY A 49 11.02 8.13 14.57
C GLY A 49 11.31 8.08 16.07
N PHE A 50 10.49 7.41 16.86
CA PHE A 50 10.65 7.37 18.34
C PHE A 50 11.58 6.25 18.81
N SER A 51 11.54 5.07 18.21
CA SER A 51 12.22 3.88 18.73
C SER A 51 12.84 3.02 17.66
N ARG A 52 14.20 2.95 17.66
CA ARG A 52 14.93 2.04 16.77
C ARG A 52 14.62 0.57 17.04
N SER A 53 14.49 0.18 18.30
CA SER A 53 14.22 -1.22 18.68
C SER A 53 12.84 -1.69 18.24
N LEU A 54 11.82 -0.83 18.28
CA LEU A 54 10.50 -1.15 17.79
C LEU A 54 10.48 -1.23 16.26
N THR A 55 11.13 -0.27 15.56
CA THR A 55 11.25 -0.28 14.10
C THR A 55 11.93 -1.54 13.59
N ARG A 56 13.03 -1.96 14.23
CA ARG A 56 13.78 -3.18 13.85
C ARG A 56 12.95 -4.44 13.89
N ARG A 57 11.94 -4.56 14.77
CA ARG A 57 11.02 -5.71 14.78
C ARG A 57 10.30 -5.93 13.45
N PHE A 58 10.04 -4.86 12.71
CA PHE A 58 9.41 -4.93 11.39
C PHE A 58 10.45 -5.17 10.29
N LEU A 59 11.62 -4.56 10.40
CA LEU A 59 12.72 -4.78 9.47
C LEU A 59 13.20 -6.24 9.48
N ASP A 60 13.15 -6.89 10.63
CA ASP A 60 13.55 -8.29 10.80
C ASP A 60 12.52 -9.31 10.25
N LEU A 61 11.33 -8.86 9.84
CA LEU A 61 10.32 -9.71 9.17
C LEU A 61 10.71 -10.08 7.73
N GLN A 62 11.63 -9.35 7.11
CA GLN A 62 12.17 -9.61 5.76
C GLN A 62 11.08 -9.73 4.68
N VAL A 63 10.05 -8.90 4.77
CA VAL A 63 8.96 -8.80 3.78
C VAL A 63 8.76 -7.35 3.36
N PRO A 64 8.19 -7.08 2.17
CA PRO A 64 7.88 -5.71 1.77
C PRO A 64 6.98 -5.01 2.78
N ILE A 65 7.49 -3.95 3.39
CA ILE A 65 6.78 -3.03 4.28
C ILE A 65 7.21 -1.62 3.90
N THR A 66 6.27 -0.69 3.89
CA THR A 66 6.55 0.74 3.73
C THR A 66 6.52 1.40 5.10
N PHE A 67 7.46 2.28 5.37
CA PHE A 67 7.57 2.97 6.65
C PHE A 67 7.28 4.45 6.49
N ALA A 68 6.32 4.97 7.28
CA ALA A 68 6.02 6.39 7.33
C ALA A 68 6.69 7.01 8.55
N ILE A 69 7.56 7.98 8.31
CA ILE A 69 8.48 8.53 9.31
C ILE A 69 8.05 9.94 9.68
N LEU A 70 7.82 10.17 10.96
CA LEU A 70 7.55 11.50 11.52
C LEU A 70 8.78 12.41 11.36
N PRO A 71 8.60 13.65 10.91
CA PRO A 71 9.70 14.59 10.75
C PRO A 71 10.19 15.13 12.10
N LYS A 72 11.39 15.70 12.10
CA LYS A 72 11.96 16.46 13.22
C LYS A 72 12.08 15.72 14.56
N LEU A 73 11.95 14.38 14.58
CA LEU A 73 12.29 13.59 15.75
C LEU A 73 13.77 13.19 15.74
N GLU A 74 14.33 12.98 16.92
CA GLU A 74 15.76 12.68 17.11
C GLU A 74 16.28 11.50 16.25
N LYS A 75 15.45 10.48 16.04
CA LYS A 75 15.86 9.26 15.33
C LYS A 75 15.36 9.18 13.88
N SER A 76 14.60 10.16 13.42
CA SER A 76 13.96 10.11 12.09
C SER A 76 14.96 9.99 10.95
N LEU A 77 16.01 10.81 10.95
CA LEU A 77 17.05 10.80 9.92
C LEU A 77 17.80 9.48 9.87
N ASP A 78 18.22 8.96 11.02
CA ASP A 78 18.99 7.73 11.11
C ASP A 78 18.16 6.51 10.74
N LEU A 79 16.86 6.50 11.16
CA LEU A 79 15.93 5.44 10.82
C LEU A 79 15.60 5.47 9.31
N ALA A 80 15.45 6.63 8.70
CA ALA A 80 15.25 6.74 7.25
C ALA A 80 16.40 6.07 6.49
N LYS A 81 17.64 6.36 6.86
CA LYS A 81 18.83 5.73 6.24
C LYS A 81 18.88 4.22 6.49
N GLU A 82 18.60 3.76 7.72
CA GLU A 82 18.62 2.34 8.08
C GLU A 82 17.54 1.56 7.31
N ILE A 83 16.32 2.09 7.23
CA ILE A 83 15.18 1.48 6.54
C ILE A 83 15.47 1.39 5.04
N HIS A 84 15.95 2.48 4.43
CA HIS A 84 16.32 2.50 3.01
C HIS A 84 17.43 1.50 2.68
N ALA A 85 18.47 1.42 3.52
CA ALA A 85 19.58 0.49 3.33
C ALA A 85 19.14 -0.99 3.39
N ARG A 86 17.99 -1.28 4.01
CA ARG A 86 17.37 -2.62 4.03
C ARG A 86 16.37 -2.85 2.88
N GLY A 87 16.25 -1.92 1.93
CA GLY A 87 15.43 -2.06 0.72
C GLY A 87 13.94 -1.82 0.90
N HIS A 88 13.54 -1.14 1.98
CA HIS A 88 12.14 -0.76 2.21
C HIS A 88 11.84 0.63 1.66
N GLU A 89 10.60 0.85 1.24
CA GLU A 89 10.10 2.17 0.88
C GLU A 89 9.86 3.04 2.11
N ILE A 90 10.14 4.32 1.93
CA ILE A 90 9.97 5.36 2.96
C ILE A 90 8.99 6.41 2.45
N MET A 91 8.17 6.90 3.35
CA MET A 91 7.35 8.08 3.14
C MET A 91 7.43 9.02 4.34
N LEU A 92 7.22 10.31 4.08
CA LEU A 92 7.05 11.30 5.13
C LEU A 92 5.69 11.10 5.79
N HIS A 93 5.65 10.89 7.10
CA HIS A 93 4.44 10.92 7.90
C HIS A 93 4.19 12.35 8.36
N GLN A 94 3.43 13.12 7.54
CA GLN A 94 3.24 14.55 7.71
C GLN A 94 2.24 14.84 8.83
N PRO A 95 2.67 15.48 9.94
CA PRO A 95 1.76 15.87 11.01
C PRO A 95 0.78 16.94 10.54
N MET A 96 -0.51 16.73 10.81
CA MET A 96 -1.62 17.59 10.39
C MET A 96 -2.67 17.75 11.50
N GLU A 97 -3.30 18.91 11.57
CA GLU A 97 -4.31 19.23 12.57
C GLU A 97 -5.48 18.25 12.59
N ALA A 98 -5.82 17.74 13.77
CA ALA A 98 -7.01 16.93 14.03
C ALA A 98 -8.18 17.79 14.56
N HIS A 99 -9.43 17.28 14.45
CA HIS A 99 -10.59 17.93 15.05
C HIS A 99 -10.46 18.12 16.56
N ASN A 100 -9.81 17.20 17.24
CA ASN A 100 -9.50 17.36 18.66
C ASN A 100 -8.29 18.25 18.85
N SER A 101 -8.51 19.53 19.01
CA SER A 101 -7.46 20.55 19.22
C SER A 101 -6.62 20.38 20.48
N LYS A 102 -7.01 19.46 21.40
CA LYS A 102 -6.21 19.14 22.60
C LYS A 102 -5.05 18.19 22.30
N ILE A 103 -5.03 17.59 21.12
CA ILE A 103 -3.98 16.67 20.72
C ILE A 103 -3.02 17.41 19.79
N ASP A 104 -1.76 17.53 20.21
CA ASP A 104 -0.70 18.09 19.40
C ASP A 104 -0.21 17.04 18.38
N PRO A 105 -0.27 17.33 17.07
CA PRO A 105 0.29 16.42 16.05
C PRO A 105 1.81 16.30 16.08
N GLY A 106 2.49 17.15 16.82
CA GLY A 106 3.93 17.12 16.99
C GLY A 106 4.71 18.08 16.06
N PRO A 107 6.04 17.98 16.08
CA PRO A 107 6.90 18.95 15.38
C PRO A 107 6.71 18.86 13.86
N GLY A 108 6.68 20.03 13.21
CA GLY A 108 6.45 20.11 11.76
C GLY A 108 4.99 19.96 11.36
N ALA A 109 4.05 20.17 12.30
CA ALA A 109 2.61 20.07 12.02
C ALA A 109 2.10 21.21 11.14
N LEU A 110 1.08 20.88 10.36
CA LEU A 110 0.28 21.80 9.57
C LEU A 110 -1.04 22.09 10.28
N TYR A 111 -1.47 23.33 10.26
CA TYR A 111 -2.71 23.77 10.90
C TYR A 111 -3.60 24.49 9.89
N VAL A 112 -4.89 24.32 10.05
CA VAL A 112 -5.91 25.05 9.28
C VAL A 112 -5.77 26.54 9.54
N GLY A 113 -5.81 27.35 8.47
CA GLY A 113 -5.57 28.78 8.51
C GLY A 113 -4.10 29.18 8.29
N TYR A 114 -3.19 28.24 8.12
CA TYR A 114 -1.86 28.57 7.62
C TYR A 114 -1.95 29.09 6.19
N GLY A 115 -1.26 30.21 5.91
CA GLY A 115 -1.12 30.72 4.54
C GLY A 115 -0.32 29.76 3.66
N ALA A 116 -0.54 29.87 2.34
CA ALA A 116 0.08 28.99 1.35
C ALA A 116 1.62 28.89 1.49
N GLU A 117 2.29 30.02 1.68
CA GLU A 117 3.75 30.08 1.86
C GLU A 117 4.21 29.25 3.06
N LYS A 118 3.48 29.36 4.19
CA LYS A 118 3.83 28.62 5.40
C LYS A 118 3.62 27.11 5.25
N ILE A 119 2.57 26.67 4.59
CA ILE A 119 2.34 25.25 4.30
C ILE A 119 3.48 24.70 3.44
N VAL A 120 3.80 25.42 2.34
CA VAL A 120 4.87 25.02 1.42
C VAL A 120 6.22 24.93 2.12
N GLU A 121 6.56 25.94 2.95
CA GLU A 121 7.79 25.96 3.76
C GLU A 121 7.87 24.71 4.65
N VAL A 122 6.86 24.49 5.49
CA VAL A 122 6.84 23.39 6.46
C VAL A 122 6.93 22.03 5.78
N VAL A 123 6.16 21.79 4.70
CA VAL A 123 6.20 20.50 3.99
C VAL A 123 7.57 20.27 3.35
N ARG A 124 8.17 21.28 2.74
CA ARG A 124 9.50 21.16 2.12
C ARG A 124 10.59 20.87 3.17
N GLU A 125 10.56 21.56 4.30
CA GLU A 125 11.49 21.28 5.40
C GLU A 125 11.34 19.85 5.92
N ASN A 126 10.10 19.37 6.08
CA ASN A 126 9.82 18.01 6.56
C ASN A 126 10.31 16.95 5.55
N ILE A 127 10.09 17.16 4.24
CA ILE A 127 10.62 16.28 3.18
C ILE A 127 12.15 16.24 3.24
N ALA A 128 12.80 17.40 3.35
CA ALA A 128 14.26 17.49 3.42
C ALA A 128 14.84 16.74 4.63
N GLY A 129 14.09 16.67 5.73
CA GLY A 129 14.46 15.94 6.94
C GLY A 129 14.32 14.41 6.85
N ILE A 130 13.62 13.87 5.82
CA ILE A 130 13.39 12.43 5.63
C ILE A 130 13.96 12.00 4.27
N PRO A 131 15.26 11.70 4.19
CA PRO A 131 15.89 11.30 2.94
C PRO A 131 15.26 9.99 2.41
N HIS A 132 15.24 9.85 1.08
CA HIS A 132 14.68 8.71 0.37
C HIS A 132 13.15 8.56 0.47
N ALA A 133 12.43 9.56 0.99
CA ALA A 133 10.97 9.54 0.97
C ALA A 133 10.45 9.58 -0.47
N LEU A 134 9.63 8.60 -0.83
CA LEU A 134 9.00 8.48 -2.15
C LEU A 134 7.58 9.03 -2.18
N GLY A 135 7.00 9.31 -1.00
CA GLY A 135 5.64 9.79 -0.86
C GLY A 135 5.39 10.41 0.50
N ILE A 136 4.14 10.81 0.71
CA ILE A 136 3.65 11.43 1.95
C ILE A 136 2.33 10.77 2.33
N ASN A 137 2.12 10.53 3.64
CA ASN A 137 0.80 10.30 4.21
C ASN A 137 0.56 11.24 5.40
N ASN A 138 -0.69 11.38 5.82
CA ASN A 138 -1.03 12.24 6.95
C ASN A 138 -0.95 11.50 8.28
N HIS A 139 -0.19 12.08 9.25
CA HIS A 139 -0.31 11.78 10.67
C HIS A 139 -1.45 12.60 11.25
N MET A 140 -2.43 11.94 11.89
CA MET A 140 -3.69 12.61 12.26
C MET A 140 -4.36 13.28 11.05
N GLY A 141 -4.67 14.56 11.14
CA GLY A 141 -5.16 15.35 10.01
C GLY A 141 -6.66 15.25 9.78
N SER A 142 -7.44 14.73 10.72
CA SER A 142 -8.89 14.60 10.54
C SER A 142 -9.61 15.93 10.24
N ARG A 143 -9.02 17.08 10.64
CA ARG A 143 -9.51 18.40 10.29
C ARG A 143 -8.90 18.93 8.99
N LEU A 144 -7.57 18.90 8.89
CA LEU A 144 -6.86 19.51 7.75
C LEU A 144 -7.17 18.83 6.43
N THR A 145 -7.31 17.49 6.41
CA THR A 145 -7.63 16.74 5.18
C THR A 145 -9.02 17.01 4.63
N GLU A 146 -9.90 17.70 5.38
CA GLU A 146 -11.22 18.18 4.93
C GLU A 146 -11.13 19.59 4.31
N CYS A 147 -10.03 20.30 4.52
CA CYS A 147 -9.84 21.68 4.09
C CYS A 147 -9.18 21.75 2.72
N ARG A 148 -9.95 22.17 1.71
CA ARG A 148 -9.51 22.18 0.30
C ARG A 148 -8.31 23.09 0.05
N GLU A 149 -8.30 24.28 0.66
CA GLU A 149 -7.24 25.28 0.43
C GLU A 149 -5.90 24.76 0.92
N GLU A 150 -5.82 24.30 2.16
CA GLU A 150 -4.61 23.78 2.77
C GLU A 150 -4.13 22.50 2.08
N MET A 151 -5.06 21.57 1.80
CA MET A 151 -4.70 20.33 1.09
C MET A 151 -4.17 20.62 -0.32
N ASN A 152 -4.71 21.59 -1.03
CA ASN A 152 -4.17 21.98 -2.34
C ASN A 152 -2.73 22.48 -2.25
N GLN A 153 -2.35 23.19 -1.18
CA GLN A 153 -0.96 23.63 -0.99
C GLN A 153 -0.03 22.45 -0.67
N VAL A 154 -0.49 21.50 0.14
CA VAL A 154 0.25 20.25 0.40
C VAL A 154 0.46 19.47 -0.90
N LEU A 155 -0.62 19.29 -1.68
CA LEU A 155 -0.57 18.55 -2.95
C LEU A 155 0.30 19.27 -4.00
N ASN A 156 0.35 20.60 -4.01
CA ASN A 156 1.29 21.37 -4.86
C ASN A 156 2.75 20.96 -4.56
N VAL A 157 3.11 20.81 -3.30
CA VAL A 157 4.47 20.39 -2.94
C VAL A 157 4.73 18.94 -3.34
N ILE A 158 3.76 18.05 -3.14
CA ILE A 158 3.84 16.63 -3.53
C ILE A 158 4.09 16.50 -5.03
N GLU A 159 3.26 17.18 -5.84
CA GLU A 159 3.34 17.19 -7.31
C GLU A 159 4.70 17.71 -7.80
N ASN A 160 5.13 18.87 -7.28
CA ASN A 160 6.39 19.51 -7.67
C ASN A 160 7.64 18.68 -7.29
N ASN A 161 7.53 17.73 -6.37
CA ASN A 161 8.60 16.83 -5.97
C ASN A 161 8.43 15.41 -6.54
N SER A 162 7.46 15.18 -7.42
CA SER A 162 7.15 13.87 -8.02
C SER A 162 6.96 12.77 -6.95
N LEU A 163 6.33 13.12 -5.83
CA LEU A 163 6.01 12.21 -4.73
C LEU A 163 4.60 11.63 -4.93
N PHE A 164 4.34 10.48 -4.33
CA PHE A 164 2.98 9.95 -4.22
C PHE A 164 2.30 10.37 -2.91
N PHE A 165 0.98 10.22 -2.86
CA PHE A 165 0.20 10.52 -1.67
C PHE A 165 -0.60 9.29 -1.20
N VAL A 166 -0.62 9.07 0.12
CA VAL A 166 -1.50 8.08 0.76
C VAL A 166 -2.39 8.78 1.79
N ASP A 167 -3.69 8.80 1.54
CA ASP A 167 -4.64 9.29 2.54
C ASP A 167 -4.80 8.24 3.65
N SER A 168 -4.32 8.57 4.86
CA SER A 168 -4.50 7.71 6.05
C SER A 168 -5.97 7.60 6.47
N PHE A 169 -6.85 8.39 5.83
CA PHE A 169 -8.29 8.36 5.95
C PHE A 169 -8.76 8.41 7.41
N THR A 170 -8.22 9.39 8.15
CA THR A 170 -8.52 9.64 9.57
C THR A 170 -9.86 10.33 9.80
N SER A 171 -10.48 10.82 8.72
CA SER A 171 -11.87 11.32 8.67
C SER A 171 -12.59 10.71 7.46
N SER A 172 -13.87 10.38 7.63
CA SER A 172 -14.74 9.99 6.52
C SER A 172 -15.06 11.15 5.55
N HIS A 173 -14.76 12.38 5.93
CA HIS A 173 -14.94 13.59 5.12
C HIS A 173 -13.64 14.04 4.45
N SER A 174 -12.56 13.27 4.58
CA SER A 174 -11.30 13.60 3.89
C SER A 174 -11.53 13.75 2.38
N ILE A 175 -11.01 14.83 1.83
CA ILE A 175 -11.00 15.10 0.39
C ILE A 175 -9.63 14.84 -0.24
N ALA A 176 -8.63 14.52 0.60
CA ALA A 176 -7.23 14.52 0.21
C ALA A 176 -6.93 13.53 -0.94
N TYR A 177 -7.41 12.29 -0.85
CA TYR A 177 -7.27 11.31 -1.92
C TYR A 177 -7.95 11.74 -3.22
N GLN A 178 -9.17 12.28 -3.14
CA GLN A 178 -9.93 12.74 -4.32
C GLN A 178 -9.23 13.90 -5.02
N GLU A 179 -8.71 14.88 -4.25
CA GLU A 179 -7.96 16.02 -4.80
C GLU A 179 -6.62 15.56 -5.42
N ALA A 180 -5.91 14.63 -4.79
CA ALA A 180 -4.69 14.05 -5.36
C ALA A 180 -4.98 13.36 -6.70
N THR A 181 -6.02 12.53 -6.76
CA THR A 181 -6.44 11.83 -7.99
C THR A 181 -6.85 12.80 -9.09
N ARG A 182 -7.58 13.89 -8.75
CA ARG A 182 -7.98 14.92 -9.73
C ARG A 182 -6.77 15.62 -10.38
N ARG A 183 -5.68 15.70 -9.66
CA ARG A 183 -4.41 16.31 -10.11
C ARG A 183 -3.47 15.30 -10.77
N HIS A 184 -3.91 14.06 -10.97
CA HIS A 184 -3.08 12.97 -11.51
C HIS A 184 -1.82 12.68 -10.66
N ILE A 185 -1.85 13.02 -9.37
CA ILE A 185 -0.81 12.62 -8.43
C ILE A 185 -1.03 11.13 -8.13
N PRO A 186 0.01 10.29 -8.26
CA PRO A 186 -0.10 8.88 -7.88
C PRO A 186 -0.56 8.77 -6.42
N ALA A 187 -1.73 8.17 -6.19
CA ALA A 187 -2.31 8.18 -4.85
C ALA A 187 -3.09 6.90 -4.53
N THR A 188 -3.27 6.64 -3.26
CA THR A 188 -4.17 5.62 -2.71
C THR A 188 -4.67 6.07 -1.33
N PHE A 189 -5.45 5.22 -0.68
CA PHE A 189 -5.94 5.47 0.68
C PHE A 189 -5.91 4.19 1.51
N ARG A 190 -5.98 4.34 2.83
CA ARG A 190 -6.03 3.23 3.78
C ARG A 190 -7.39 2.51 3.70
N ASN A 191 -7.35 1.19 3.47
CA ASN A 191 -8.54 0.35 3.56
C ASN A 191 -8.80 -0.12 4.99
N ILE A 192 -7.76 -0.55 5.71
CA ILE A 192 -7.89 -1.14 7.04
C ILE A 192 -6.89 -0.50 8.02
N PHE A 193 -7.38 -0.13 9.20
CA PHE A 193 -6.54 0.21 10.35
C PHE A 193 -6.26 -1.08 11.14
N LEU A 194 -4.98 -1.44 11.28
CA LEU A 194 -4.61 -2.76 11.77
C LEU A 194 -4.70 -2.89 13.30
N ASP A 195 -4.37 -1.84 14.03
CA ASP A 195 -4.08 -1.88 15.47
C ASP A 195 -4.80 -0.81 16.31
N ASN A 196 -6.06 -0.48 15.95
CA ASN A 196 -6.95 0.33 16.79
C ASN A 196 -7.08 -0.25 18.21
N LEU A 197 -7.00 -1.57 18.34
CA LEU A 197 -6.85 -2.26 19.61
C LEU A 197 -5.49 -2.97 19.64
N ARG A 198 -4.67 -2.70 20.63
CA ARG A 198 -3.35 -3.31 20.82
C ARG A 198 -3.46 -4.75 21.32
N SER A 199 -4.07 -5.59 20.50
CA SER A 199 -4.25 -7.01 20.75
C SER A 199 -3.82 -7.80 19.53
N GLU A 200 -2.91 -8.75 19.70
CA GLU A 200 -2.43 -9.61 18.61
C GLU A 200 -3.58 -10.31 17.89
N ALA A 201 -4.56 -10.83 18.63
CA ALA A 201 -5.73 -11.51 18.07
C ALA A 201 -6.60 -10.55 17.23
N TYR A 202 -6.80 -9.32 17.70
CA TYR A 202 -7.51 -8.28 16.95
C TYR A 202 -6.76 -7.94 15.65
N ILE A 203 -5.45 -7.73 15.72
CA ILE A 203 -4.63 -7.36 14.57
C ILE A 203 -4.61 -8.48 13.54
N ILE A 204 -4.51 -9.73 13.95
CA ILE A 204 -4.62 -10.89 13.04
C ILE A 204 -5.95 -10.87 12.30
N ASN A 205 -7.07 -10.57 13.00
CA ASN A 205 -8.37 -10.46 12.35
C ASN A 205 -8.39 -9.31 11.33
N GLN A 206 -7.82 -8.12 11.65
CA GLN A 206 -7.73 -7.00 10.71
C GLN A 206 -6.88 -7.35 9.47
N LEU A 207 -5.78 -8.07 9.62
CA LEU A 207 -4.97 -8.56 8.51
C LEU A 207 -5.73 -9.58 7.63
N GLN A 208 -6.60 -10.41 8.22
CA GLN A 208 -7.47 -11.30 7.45
C GLN A 208 -8.56 -10.53 6.68
N ILE A 209 -9.11 -9.47 7.27
CA ILE A 209 -10.05 -8.57 6.58
C ILE A 209 -9.32 -7.86 5.44
N LEU A 210 -8.12 -7.31 5.66
CA LEU A 210 -7.29 -6.69 4.64
C LEU A 210 -7.03 -7.64 3.46
N LYS A 211 -6.73 -8.91 3.76
CA LYS A 211 -6.56 -9.94 2.74
C LYS A 211 -7.85 -10.14 1.92
N LYS A 212 -9.01 -10.22 2.57
CA LYS A 212 -10.30 -10.36 1.87
C LYS A 212 -10.57 -9.16 0.96
N GLU A 213 -10.27 -7.93 1.42
CA GLU A 213 -10.40 -6.72 0.60
C GLU A 213 -9.49 -6.79 -0.63
N ALA A 214 -8.22 -7.19 -0.46
CA ALA A 214 -7.30 -7.36 -1.58
C ALA A 214 -7.79 -8.40 -2.60
N PHE A 215 -8.35 -9.52 -2.14
CA PHE A 215 -8.93 -10.54 -3.04
C PHE A 215 -10.17 -10.04 -3.78
N LYS A 216 -10.95 -9.16 -3.15
CA LYS A 216 -12.16 -8.58 -3.75
C LYS A 216 -11.85 -7.51 -4.80
N TYR A 217 -10.88 -6.64 -4.51
CA TYR A 217 -10.59 -5.44 -5.31
C TYR A 217 -9.24 -5.48 -6.05
N GLY A 218 -8.50 -6.59 -5.96
CA GLY A 218 -7.19 -6.75 -6.57
C GLY A 218 -6.04 -6.15 -5.77
N ARG A 219 -6.33 -5.25 -4.82
CA ARG A 219 -5.35 -4.61 -3.93
C ARG A 219 -6.00 -4.07 -2.66
N ALA A 220 -5.20 -3.91 -1.59
CA ALA A 220 -5.61 -3.25 -0.37
C ALA A 220 -4.41 -2.70 0.42
N VAL A 221 -4.65 -1.63 1.18
CA VAL A 221 -3.66 -0.94 2.02
C VAL A 221 -4.08 -1.06 3.48
N GLY A 222 -3.19 -1.63 4.30
CA GLY A 222 -3.31 -1.66 5.76
C GLY A 222 -2.31 -0.72 6.40
N ILE A 223 -2.75 0.06 7.39
CA ILE A 223 -1.88 0.91 8.21
C ILE A 223 -1.89 0.41 9.64
N GLY A 224 -0.71 0.27 10.23
CA GLY A 224 -0.48 -0.01 11.64
C GLY A 224 0.68 0.82 12.19
N HIS A 225 0.97 0.63 13.48
CA HIS A 225 2.00 1.38 14.21
C HIS A 225 3.10 0.45 14.73
N PRO A 226 4.24 0.98 15.19
CA PRO A 226 5.38 0.17 15.62
C PRO A 226 5.16 -0.46 17.01
N PHE A 227 3.99 -1.11 17.19
CA PHE A 227 3.69 -1.85 18.41
C PHE A 227 4.23 -3.29 18.34
N PRO A 228 4.72 -3.83 19.46
CA PRO A 228 5.14 -5.23 19.51
C PRO A 228 4.05 -6.22 19.08
N GLU A 229 2.77 -5.92 19.39
CA GLU A 229 1.61 -6.72 19.02
C GLU A 229 1.44 -6.78 17.50
N THR A 230 1.61 -5.64 16.81
CA THR A 230 1.50 -5.53 15.34
C THR A 230 2.59 -6.36 14.67
N ALA A 231 3.84 -6.25 15.13
CA ALA A 231 4.94 -7.04 14.61
C ALA A 231 4.72 -8.55 14.81
N ARG A 232 4.25 -8.98 16.00
CA ARG A 232 3.94 -10.39 16.27
C ARG A 232 2.80 -10.92 15.40
N ALA A 233 1.74 -10.14 15.24
CA ALA A 233 0.59 -10.51 14.41
C ALA A 233 1.00 -10.73 12.95
N ILE A 234 1.81 -9.82 12.37
CA ILE A 234 2.33 -9.97 11.01
C ILE A 234 3.22 -11.22 10.93
N SER A 235 4.19 -11.38 11.84
CA SER A 235 5.09 -12.55 11.90
C SER A 235 4.32 -13.87 11.94
N ARG A 236 3.24 -13.93 12.73
CA ARG A 236 2.41 -15.13 12.85
C ARG A 236 1.70 -15.49 11.55
N LEU A 237 1.22 -14.50 10.79
CA LEU A 237 0.63 -14.76 9.47
C LEU A 237 1.66 -15.16 8.42
N LEU A 238 2.87 -14.63 8.51
CA LEU A 238 3.97 -15.02 7.61
C LEU A 238 4.37 -16.49 7.82
N SER A 239 4.37 -16.96 9.07
CA SER A 239 4.68 -18.35 9.42
C SER A 239 3.51 -19.31 9.25
N GLY A 240 2.32 -18.80 8.94
CA GLY A 240 1.10 -19.60 8.83
C GLY A 240 0.93 -20.30 7.47
N PRO A 241 -0.01 -21.25 7.36
CA PRO A 241 -0.17 -22.12 6.20
C PRO A 241 -0.66 -21.41 4.92
N GLY A 242 -0.88 -20.11 4.93
CA GLY A 242 -1.48 -19.37 3.80
C GLY A 242 -0.49 -18.65 2.90
N ASN A 243 0.83 -18.78 3.13
CA ASN A 243 1.87 -18.03 2.43
C ASN A 243 1.48 -16.56 2.20
N PHE A 244 1.23 -15.84 3.30
CA PHE A 244 0.76 -14.45 3.28
C PHE A 244 1.76 -13.52 2.58
N SER A 245 3.07 -13.85 2.69
CA SER A 245 4.15 -13.05 2.11
C SER A 245 4.04 -12.84 0.60
N LYS A 246 3.50 -13.82 -0.14
CA LYS A 246 3.37 -13.74 -1.60
C LYS A 246 2.42 -12.63 -2.09
N TYR A 247 1.60 -12.10 -1.21
CA TYR A 247 0.68 -10.99 -1.51
C TYR A 247 1.24 -9.64 -1.12
N LEU A 248 2.30 -9.62 -0.29
CA LEU A 248 2.87 -8.38 0.21
C LEU A 248 3.68 -7.69 -0.87
N VAL A 249 3.42 -6.40 -1.00
CA VAL A 249 4.12 -5.50 -1.92
C VAL A 249 4.41 -4.16 -1.23
N GLN A 250 5.33 -3.39 -1.77
CA GLN A 250 5.54 -2.02 -1.35
C GLN A 250 4.38 -1.13 -1.82
N ILE A 251 4.17 0.01 -1.14
CA ILE A 251 2.99 0.87 -1.38
C ILE A 251 2.96 1.42 -2.81
N SER A 252 4.11 1.70 -3.42
CA SER A 252 4.20 2.18 -4.80
C SER A 252 3.51 1.25 -5.82
N SER A 253 3.45 -0.05 -5.52
CA SER A 253 2.83 -1.06 -6.38
C SER A 253 1.30 -1.05 -6.38
N VAL A 254 0.64 -0.30 -5.47
CA VAL A 254 -0.82 -0.27 -5.32
C VAL A 254 -1.43 1.11 -5.53
N LEU A 255 -0.64 2.09 -5.99
CA LEU A 255 -1.12 3.44 -6.29
C LEU A 255 -2.08 3.44 -7.49
N ASN A 256 -3.01 4.40 -7.50
CA ASN A 256 -3.76 4.82 -8.67
C ASN A 256 -2.98 5.95 -9.36
N VAL A 257 -2.87 5.89 -10.67
CA VAL A 257 -2.25 6.91 -11.52
C VAL A 257 -3.34 7.56 -12.37
#